data_75eec3a03a55dde9e2a7b51651e2bc00
#
_entry.id   75eec3a03a55dde9e2a7b51651e2bc00
#
_cell.length_a   1.000
_cell.length_b   1.000
_cell.length_c   1.000
_cell.angle_alpha   90.00
_cell.angle_beta   90.00
_cell.angle_gamma   90.00
#
_symmetry.space_group_name_H-M   'P 1'
#
loop_
_entity.id
_entity.type
_entity.pdbx_description
1 polymer ?
#
loop_
_entity_poly.entity_id
_entity_poly.type
_entity_poly.pdbx_seq_one_letter_code
_entity_poly.pdbx_strand_id
1 'polypeptide(L)'
;MNWGQLLFSFEGRIGRAPYWYFMLAVVVVFGIIGGVAGASLSSSMSANSAAPPSGGLAAMLLPIASLLILWPALAIAAKRWHDVDKSAWWILIGLVPFVGGLVALVFNGFIAGTQGPNRFGNPSN
;
A
#
# COMPACT_ATOMS: atom_id res chain seq x y z
N MET A 1 3.55 -11.58 15.20
CA MET A 1 3.25 -11.88 13.77
C MET A 1 4.54 -11.80 12.99
N ASN A 2 4.88 -12.83 12.24
CA ASN A 2 6.08 -12.81 11.41
C ASN A 2 5.84 -12.08 10.07
N TRP A 3 6.89 -11.87 9.30
CA TRP A 3 6.80 -11.13 8.04
C TRP A 3 5.89 -11.81 7.02
N GLY A 4 5.90 -13.15 6.98
CA GLY A 4 5.04 -13.89 6.06
C GLY A 4 3.56 -13.68 6.38
N GLN A 5 3.21 -13.76 7.65
CA GLN A 5 1.84 -13.48 8.08
C GLN A 5 1.46 -12.03 7.86
N LEU A 6 2.39 -11.12 8.12
CA LEU A 6 2.13 -9.69 7.94
C LEU A 6 1.83 -9.34 6.49
N LEU A 7 2.60 -9.87 5.55
CA LEU A 7 2.54 -9.45 4.15
C LEU A 7 1.65 -10.33 3.28
N PHE A 8 1.39 -11.57 3.66
CA PHE A 8 0.73 -12.53 2.77
C PHE A 8 -0.55 -13.14 3.32
N SER A 9 -0.77 -13.09 4.63
CA SER A 9 -2.00 -13.61 5.23
C SER A 9 -3.06 -12.52 5.32
N PHE A 10 -4.31 -12.88 5.03
CA PHE A 10 -5.47 -12.01 5.19
C PHE A 10 -6.17 -12.22 6.53
N GLU A 11 -5.68 -13.16 7.33
CA GLU A 11 -6.27 -13.48 8.63
C GLU A 11 -5.61 -12.68 9.74
N GLY A 12 -6.40 -12.40 10.78
CA GLY A 12 -5.90 -11.72 11.95
C GLY A 12 -6.06 -10.21 11.91
N ARG A 13 -5.35 -9.55 12.79
CA ARG A 13 -5.42 -8.11 13.01
C ARG A 13 -4.03 -7.53 13.08
N ILE A 14 -3.86 -6.29 12.66
CA ILE A 14 -2.64 -5.53 12.93
C ILE A 14 -3.00 -4.15 13.46
N GLY A 15 -2.11 -3.58 14.27
CA GLY A 15 -2.25 -2.25 14.79
C GLY A 15 -1.91 -1.16 13.76
N ARG A 16 -1.96 0.10 14.20
CA ARG A 16 -1.67 1.24 13.33
C ARG A 16 -0.21 1.31 12.90
N ALA A 17 0.72 0.97 13.79
CA ALA A 17 2.15 1.12 13.50
C ALA A 17 2.61 0.26 12.33
N PRO A 18 2.30 -1.05 12.25
CA PRO A 18 2.67 -1.84 11.07
C PRO A 18 2.06 -1.30 9.77
N TYR A 19 0.84 -0.79 9.82
CA TYR A 19 0.20 -0.17 8.67
C TYR A 19 1.01 1.02 8.16
N TRP A 20 1.40 1.92 9.05
CA TRP A 20 2.15 3.11 8.66
C TRP A 20 3.58 2.78 8.22
N TYR A 21 4.23 1.78 8.84
CA TYR A 21 5.54 1.32 8.37
C TYR A 21 5.45 0.77 6.95
N PHE A 22 4.41 -0.01 6.66
CA PHE A 22 4.20 -0.51 5.30
C PHE A 22 3.94 0.62 4.31
N MET A 23 3.08 1.57 4.68
CA MET A 23 2.79 2.73 3.82
C MET A 23 4.04 3.56 3.57
N LEU A 24 4.88 3.76 4.58
CA LEU A 24 6.15 4.48 4.40
C LEU A 24 7.06 3.74 3.45
N ALA A 25 7.19 2.43 3.57
CA ALA A 25 8.00 1.62 2.67
C ALA A 25 7.50 1.73 1.22
N VAL A 26 6.21 1.68 1.02
CA VAL A 26 5.60 1.84 -0.31
C VAL A 26 5.91 3.21 -0.90
N VAL A 27 5.74 4.27 -0.11
CA VAL A 27 6.02 5.64 -0.55
C VAL A 27 7.50 5.78 -0.93
N VAL A 28 8.41 5.25 -0.13
CA VAL A 28 9.85 5.31 -0.41
C VAL A 28 10.18 4.57 -1.70
N VAL A 29 9.69 3.33 -1.85
CA VAL A 29 9.96 2.51 -3.04
C VAL A 29 9.44 3.20 -4.30
N PHE A 30 8.19 3.60 -4.31
CA PHE A 30 7.59 4.26 -5.47
C PHE A 30 8.17 5.64 -5.71
N GLY A 31 8.58 6.35 -4.66
CA GLY A 31 9.27 7.62 -4.78
C GLY A 31 10.63 7.49 -5.47
N ILE A 32 11.40 6.47 -5.11
CA ILE A 32 12.69 6.19 -5.76
C ILE A 32 12.48 5.81 -7.23
N ILE A 33 11.56 4.88 -7.51
CA ILE A 33 11.30 4.45 -8.89
C ILE A 33 10.78 5.62 -9.72
N GLY A 34 9.84 6.40 -9.19
CA GLY A 34 9.29 7.56 -9.86
C GLY A 34 10.31 8.67 -10.10
N GLY A 35 11.21 8.88 -9.13
CA GLY A 35 12.30 9.85 -9.28
C GLY A 35 13.28 9.44 -10.38
N VAL A 36 13.67 8.16 -10.42
CA VAL A 36 14.54 7.64 -11.47
C VAL A 36 13.86 7.72 -12.84
N ALA A 37 12.59 7.34 -12.92
CA ALA A 37 11.83 7.42 -14.18
C ALA A 37 11.70 8.86 -14.65
N GLY A 38 11.43 9.80 -13.74
CA GLY A 38 11.32 11.23 -14.06
C GLY A 38 12.66 11.81 -14.53
N ALA A 39 13.77 11.44 -13.88
CA ALA A 39 15.09 11.88 -14.27
C ALA A 39 15.47 11.33 -15.66
N SER A 40 15.19 10.07 -15.93
CA SER A 40 15.42 9.46 -17.24
C SER A 40 14.61 10.14 -18.33
N LEU A 41 13.34 10.46 -18.05
CA LEU A 41 12.47 11.18 -18.99
C LEU A 41 13.00 12.58 -19.26
N SER A 42 13.38 13.32 -18.23
CA SER A 42 13.96 14.65 -18.36
C SER A 42 15.25 14.64 -19.20
N SER A 43 16.14 13.68 -18.96
CA SER A 43 17.36 13.53 -19.73
C SER A 43 17.09 13.26 -21.21
N SER A 44 16.12 12.39 -21.50
CA SER A 44 15.71 12.09 -22.88
C SER A 44 15.16 13.32 -23.59
N MET A 45 14.36 14.10 -22.91
CA MET A 45 13.78 15.33 -23.46
C MET A 45 14.87 16.41 -23.67
N SER A 46 15.79 16.56 -22.71
CA SER A 46 16.89 17.53 -22.79
C SER A 46 17.89 17.21 -23.89
N ALA A 47 18.10 15.93 -24.17
CA ALA A 47 18.99 15.48 -25.24
C ALA A 47 18.42 15.72 -26.64
N ASN A 48 17.19 16.20 -26.75
CA ASN A 48 16.51 16.44 -28.02
C ASN A 48 16.51 15.18 -28.91
N SER A 49 16.26 14.02 -28.28
CA SER A 49 16.25 12.73 -28.97
C SER A 49 15.03 12.62 -29.87
N ALA A 50 15.21 12.04 -31.06
CA ALA A 50 14.10 11.71 -31.95
C ALA A 50 13.30 10.53 -31.46
N ALA A 51 13.86 9.70 -30.58
CA ALA A 51 13.14 8.57 -29.98
C ALA A 51 12.17 9.04 -28.91
N PRO A 52 10.99 8.41 -28.76
CA PRO A 52 10.09 8.73 -27.67
C PRO A 52 10.76 8.50 -26.31
N PRO A 53 10.51 9.39 -25.33
CA PRO A 53 11.01 9.16 -23.97
C PRO A 53 10.40 7.88 -23.40
N SER A 54 11.21 6.98 -22.89
CA SER A 54 10.74 5.70 -22.39
C SER A 54 10.78 5.58 -20.87
N GLY A 55 11.54 6.45 -20.19
CA GLY A 55 11.83 6.29 -18.77
C GLY A 55 12.74 5.11 -18.46
N GLY A 56 13.16 4.36 -19.47
CA GLY A 56 14.11 3.26 -19.36
C GLY A 56 13.63 2.14 -18.45
N LEU A 57 14.57 1.57 -17.68
CA LEU A 57 14.30 0.47 -16.77
C LEU A 57 13.26 0.83 -15.70
N ALA A 58 13.28 2.05 -15.20
CA ALA A 58 12.35 2.50 -14.16
C ALA A 58 10.90 2.44 -14.64
N ALA A 59 10.64 2.79 -15.92
CA ALA A 59 9.29 2.71 -16.48
C ALA A 59 8.79 1.26 -16.55
N MET A 60 9.68 0.29 -16.68
CA MET A 60 9.33 -1.13 -16.64
C MET A 60 9.11 -1.60 -15.20
N LEU A 61 9.84 -1.04 -14.24
CA LEU A 61 9.75 -1.45 -12.84
C LEU A 61 8.46 -1.01 -12.18
N LEU A 62 7.86 0.12 -12.58
CA LEU A 62 6.64 0.63 -11.95
C LEU A 62 5.48 -0.37 -11.99
N PRO A 63 5.09 -0.91 -13.16
CA PRO A 63 4.00 -1.89 -13.18
C PRO A 63 4.35 -3.20 -12.46
N ILE A 64 5.61 -3.63 -12.54
CA ILE A 64 6.06 -4.85 -11.85
C ILE A 64 5.99 -4.64 -10.34
N ALA A 65 6.51 -3.53 -9.84
CA ALA A 65 6.45 -3.20 -8.42
C ALA A 65 5.01 -3.08 -7.94
N SER A 66 4.12 -2.48 -8.73
CA SER A 66 2.70 -2.37 -8.40
C SER A 66 2.05 -3.73 -8.22
N LEU A 67 2.34 -4.68 -9.12
CA LEU A 67 1.79 -6.03 -9.02
C LEU A 67 2.35 -6.78 -7.81
N LEU A 68 3.65 -6.64 -7.54
CA LEU A 68 4.29 -7.30 -6.40
C LEU A 68 3.79 -6.76 -5.05
N ILE A 69 3.46 -5.48 -4.98
CA ILE A 69 2.99 -4.83 -3.75
C ILE A 69 1.49 -5.04 -3.55
N LEU A 70 0.74 -5.34 -4.61
CA LEU A 70 -0.72 -5.44 -4.54
C LEU A 70 -1.18 -6.44 -3.48
N TRP A 71 -0.63 -7.66 -3.46
CA TRP A 71 -1.03 -8.69 -2.49
C TRP A 71 -0.71 -8.27 -1.05
N PRO A 72 0.53 -7.85 -0.72
CA PRO A 72 0.81 -7.35 0.62
C PRO A 72 -0.04 -6.14 1.02
N ALA A 73 -0.33 -5.24 0.09
CA ALA A 73 -1.18 -4.08 0.36
C ALA A 73 -2.59 -4.50 0.74
N LEU A 74 -3.16 -5.46 0.02
CA LEU A 74 -4.49 -6.00 0.34
C LEU A 74 -4.47 -6.75 1.67
N ALA A 75 -3.41 -7.52 1.95
CA ALA A 75 -3.29 -8.25 3.21
C ALA A 75 -3.19 -7.30 4.41
N ILE A 76 -2.40 -6.25 4.30
CA ILE A 76 -2.27 -5.22 5.34
C ILE A 76 -3.60 -4.50 5.54
N ALA A 77 -4.25 -4.11 4.46
CA ALA A 77 -5.54 -3.42 4.53
C ALA A 77 -6.62 -4.31 5.17
N ALA A 78 -6.68 -5.58 4.77
CA ALA A 78 -7.63 -6.53 5.36
C ALA A 78 -7.45 -6.64 6.87
N LYS A 79 -6.22 -6.81 7.33
CA LYS A 79 -5.92 -6.92 8.76
C LYS A 79 -6.20 -5.62 9.52
N ARG A 80 -6.04 -4.48 8.88
CA ARG A 80 -6.42 -3.21 9.51
C ARG A 80 -7.93 -3.06 9.66
N TRP A 81 -8.70 -3.44 8.64
CA TRP A 81 -10.16 -3.47 8.77
C TRP A 81 -10.60 -4.45 9.84
N HIS A 82 -9.94 -5.62 9.96
CA HIS A 82 -10.20 -6.58 11.03
C HIS A 82 -9.92 -5.97 12.40
N ASP A 83 -8.88 -5.16 12.52
CA ASP A 83 -8.52 -4.54 13.80
C ASP A 83 -9.60 -3.57 14.29
N VAL A 84 -10.30 -2.91 13.39
CA VAL A 84 -11.45 -2.06 13.73
C VAL A 84 -12.79 -2.82 13.67
N ASP A 85 -12.74 -4.15 13.70
CA ASP A 85 -13.88 -5.07 13.71
C ASP A 85 -14.75 -4.96 12.45
N LYS A 86 -14.12 -4.77 11.30
CA LYS A 86 -14.80 -4.75 10.01
C LYS A 86 -14.19 -5.81 9.10
N SER A 87 -15.01 -6.42 8.24
CA SER A 87 -14.52 -7.45 7.34
C SER A 87 -13.61 -6.88 6.26
N ALA A 88 -12.81 -7.77 5.62
CA ALA A 88 -11.92 -7.37 4.54
C ALA A 88 -12.66 -6.78 3.34
N TRP A 89 -13.95 -7.07 3.18
CA TRP A 89 -14.74 -6.48 2.09
C TRP A 89 -14.81 -4.96 2.14
N TRP A 90 -14.55 -4.35 3.29
CA TRP A 90 -14.45 -2.90 3.41
C TRP A 90 -13.33 -2.29 2.58
N ILE A 91 -12.36 -3.09 2.11
CA ILE A 91 -11.35 -2.63 1.17
C ILE A 91 -11.99 -2.02 -0.08
N LEU A 92 -13.13 -2.55 -0.50
CA LEU A 92 -13.84 -2.09 -1.70
C LEU A 92 -14.33 -0.64 -1.59
N ILE A 93 -14.38 -0.08 -0.38
CA ILE A 93 -14.74 1.34 -0.22
C ILE A 93 -13.72 2.26 -0.91
N GLY A 94 -12.48 1.80 -1.05
CA GLY A 94 -11.46 2.55 -1.77
C GLY A 94 -11.75 2.76 -3.25
N LEU A 95 -12.71 2.00 -3.81
CA LEU A 95 -13.16 2.17 -5.18
C LEU A 95 -14.12 3.35 -5.36
N VAL A 96 -14.68 3.89 -4.26
CA VAL A 96 -15.54 5.07 -4.33
C VAL A 96 -14.65 6.30 -4.53
N PRO A 97 -14.81 7.07 -5.62
CA PRO A 97 -13.94 8.21 -5.90
C PRO A 97 -13.99 9.25 -4.78
N PHE A 98 -12.83 9.80 -4.44
CA PHE A 98 -12.60 10.86 -3.46
C PHE A 98 -12.93 10.48 -2.02
N VAL A 99 -14.14 9.99 -1.74
CA VAL A 99 -14.62 9.69 -0.37
C VAL A 99 -14.03 8.38 0.13
N GLY A 100 -13.98 7.36 -0.74
CA GLY A 100 -13.57 6.01 -0.32
C GLY A 100 -12.15 5.94 0.18
N GLY A 101 -11.20 6.57 -0.53
CA GLY A 101 -9.81 6.61 -0.12
C GLY A 101 -9.62 7.32 1.22
N LEU A 102 -10.35 8.42 1.43
CA LEU A 102 -10.30 9.18 2.67
C LEU A 102 -10.86 8.38 3.84
N VAL A 103 -12.00 7.71 3.64
CA VAL A 103 -12.60 6.84 4.66
C VAL A 103 -11.65 5.69 5.01
N ALA A 104 -11.08 5.04 4.00
CA ALA A 104 -10.12 3.95 4.22
C ALA A 104 -8.90 4.43 5.00
N LEU A 105 -8.37 5.61 4.67
CA LEU A 105 -7.21 6.16 5.36
C LEU A 105 -7.54 6.44 6.83
N VAL A 106 -8.68 7.04 7.12
CA VAL A 106 -9.09 7.34 8.49
C VAL A 106 -9.24 6.07 9.30
N PHE A 107 -9.99 5.08 8.79
CA PHE A 107 -10.22 3.84 9.53
C PHE A 107 -8.95 3.01 9.69
N ASN A 108 -8.11 2.92 8.67
CA ASN A 108 -6.93 2.06 8.70
C ASN A 108 -5.73 2.74 9.35
N GLY A 109 -5.61 4.07 9.21
CA GLY A 109 -4.43 4.79 9.67
C GLY A 109 -4.57 5.47 11.01
N PHE A 110 -5.75 5.98 11.33
CA PHE A 110 -5.94 6.85 12.49
C PHE A 110 -6.81 6.26 13.60
N ILE A 111 -7.79 5.43 13.27
CA ILE A 111 -8.68 4.87 14.28
C ILE A 111 -7.98 3.71 14.97
N ALA A 112 -7.92 3.77 16.30
CA ALA A 112 -7.39 2.66 17.09
C ALA A 112 -8.32 1.45 16.92
N GLY A 113 -7.72 0.25 16.88
CA GLY A 113 -8.48 -0.98 16.77
C GLY A 113 -9.30 -1.27 18.01
N THR A 114 -10.16 -2.28 17.91
CA THR A 114 -10.95 -2.77 19.02
C THR A 114 -10.05 -3.18 20.18
N GLN A 115 -10.34 -2.69 21.37
CA GLN A 115 -9.62 -3.12 22.56
C GLN A 115 -10.05 -4.55 22.93
N GLY A 116 -9.04 -5.40 23.18
CA GLY A 116 -9.29 -6.81 23.44
C GLY A 116 -9.69 -7.59 22.20
N PRO A 117 -10.15 -8.82 22.36
CA PRO A 117 -10.53 -9.68 21.25
C PRO A 117 -11.77 -9.14 20.52
N ASN A 118 -11.81 -9.34 19.20
CA ASN A 118 -13.03 -9.14 18.43
C ASN A 118 -13.25 -10.38 17.55
N ARG A 119 -14.23 -10.33 16.62
CA ARG A 119 -14.55 -11.50 15.79
C ARG A 119 -13.40 -11.95 14.87
N PHE A 120 -12.31 -11.18 14.75
CA PHE A 120 -11.14 -11.53 13.95
C PHE A 120 -9.95 -11.95 14.81
N GLY A 121 -10.12 -12.08 16.10
CA GLY A 121 -9.11 -12.59 17.02
C GLY A 121 -8.62 -11.55 18.02
N ASN A 122 -7.47 -11.84 18.59
CA ASN A 122 -6.81 -10.97 19.56
C ASN A 122 -6.02 -9.87 18.87
N PRO A 123 -5.82 -8.70 19.52
CA PRO A 123 -4.93 -7.67 18.98
C PRO A 123 -3.53 -8.22 18.77
N SER A 124 -2.85 -7.77 17.71
CA SER A 124 -1.50 -8.23 17.39
C SER A 124 -0.42 -7.50 18.20
N ASN A 125 -0.78 -6.44 18.89
CA ASN A 125 0.16 -5.63 19.69
C ASN A 125 -0.47 -5.11 20.95
#